data_0e71468061fffe5511ce08befad1fff0
#
_entry.id   0e71468061fffe5511ce08befad1fff0
#
_cell.length_a   1.000
_cell.length_b   1.000
_cell.length_c   1.000
_cell.angle_alpha   90.00
_cell.angle_beta   90.00
_cell.angle_gamma   90.00
#
_symmetry.space_group_name_H-M   'P 1'
#
loop_
_entity.id
_entity.type
_entity.pdbx_description
1 polymer ?
#
loop_
_entity_poly.entity_id
_entity_poly.type
_entity_poly.pdbx_seq_one_letter_code
_entity_poly.pdbx_strand_id
1 'polypeptide(L)'
;MKHHYDASDFEMLPTMTPTPRDYSLIGRDAALAEANGIAAAEWYSCPIPRKQLKELMKRSDGPALRDTAIWVAALVLSAAGGIHFWGSWWAVPFFLVYGVLYGSSSDSRWHEAGHGTAFKTRWMNDVLYYVASFMILREPTVWRWSHTRHHTDTIIVGRDPEIAVPRPPDVVALLLNIFALKSSLMTLKSLFIHAAGRLKADEATFIPEMERWKVYLVARIYLAIFAAVIVACVWMGSILPAMLVGLPSLYGGFMTIYFGLTQHAGLAEDVLDHRLNTRTIYMNPLFRFLYWNMNYHVEHHMFPMVPYHALPRLHEAIKDDCPEPYPSTIAAYREIIPTILRQVREPAFHVIRRLPDGKTPVPYNHGAIINPAE
;
A
#
# COMPACT_ATOMS: atom_id res chain seq x y z
N MET A 1 -53.72 -4.30 -21.23
CA MET A 1 -53.57 -5.49 -20.39
C MET A 1 -52.38 -5.24 -19.49
N LYS A 2 -52.64 -5.04 -18.19
CA LYS A 2 -51.58 -4.88 -17.18
C LYS A 2 -51.27 -6.28 -16.65
N HIS A 3 -50.08 -6.78 -16.95
CA HIS A 3 -49.58 -7.99 -16.30
C HIS A 3 -49.11 -7.61 -14.88
N HIS A 4 -49.88 -8.08 -13.89
CA HIS A 4 -49.41 -8.13 -12.51
C HIS A 4 -48.39 -9.28 -12.43
N TYR A 5 -47.14 -8.94 -12.09
CA TYR A 5 -46.16 -9.93 -11.62
C TYR A 5 -46.48 -10.19 -10.15
N ASP A 6 -46.83 -11.43 -9.84
CA ASP A 6 -47.03 -11.92 -8.48
C ASP A 6 -45.66 -12.17 -7.85
N ALA A 7 -45.40 -11.57 -6.69
CA ALA A 7 -44.13 -11.64 -5.98
C ALA A 7 -43.96 -12.96 -5.18
N SER A 8 -44.85 -13.94 -5.38
CA SER A 8 -44.87 -15.20 -4.59
C SER A 8 -44.07 -16.37 -5.18
N ASP A 9 -43.49 -16.22 -6.38
CA ASP A 9 -42.80 -17.34 -7.08
C ASP A 9 -41.25 -17.29 -6.99
N PHE A 10 -40.69 -16.48 -6.10
CA PHE A 10 -39.29 -16.60 -5.77
C PHE A 10 -39.09 -17.69 -4.71
N GLU A 11 -38.96 -18.94 -5.16
CA GLU A 11 -38.34 -19.98 -4.35
C GLU A 11 -36.98 -19.48 -3.86
N MET A 12 -36.88 -19.19 -2.54
CA MET A 12 -35.61 -18.85 -1.93
C MET A 12 -34.67 -20.06 -2.03
N LEU A 13 -33.80 -20.05 -3.02
CA LEU A 13 -32.64 -20.96 -3.03
C LEU A 13 -32.01 -20.92 -1.65
N PRO A 14 -31.61 -22.07 -1.08
CA PRO A 14 -30.99 -22.10 0.24
C PRO A 14 -29.82 -21.13 0.26
N THR A 15 -29.84 -20.16 1.18
CA THR A 15 -28.75 -19.18 1.39
C THR A 15 -27.51 -19.96 1.78
N MET A 16 -26.75 -20.41 0.79
CA MET A 16 -25.39 -20.90 1.04
C MET A 16 -24.63 -19.77 1.70
N THR A 17 -24.22 -19.96 2.95
CA THR A 17 -23.29 -19.04 3.59
C THR A 17 -22.09 -18.90 2.66
N PRO A 18 -21.78 -17.68 2.19
CA PRO A 18 -20.65 -17.48 1.27
C PRO A 18 -19.40 -18.07 1.90
N THR A 19 -18.75 -18.96 1.19
CA THR A 19 -17.47 -19.53 1.65
C THR A 19 -16.50 -18.38 1.93
N PRO A 20 -15.85 -18.33 3.11
CA PRO A 20 -14.90 -17.28 3.42
C PRO A 20 -13.83 -17.17 2.34
N ARG A 21 -13.44 -15.94 1.98
CA ARG A 21 -12.39 -15.68 1.00
C ARG A 21 -11.04 -16.18 1.52
N ASP A 22 -10.24 -16.75 0.64
CA ASP A 22 -8.89 -17.24 0.93
C ASP A 22 -7.85 -16.29 0.33
N TYR A 23 -7.28 -15.44 1.16
CA TYR A 23 -6.26 -14.45 0.76
C TYR A 23 -4.85 -15.04 0.64
N SER A 24 -4.67 -16.34 0.91
CA SER A 24 -3.38 -17.02 0.73
C SER A 24 -3.00 -17.10 -0.75
N LEU A 25 -1.74 -16.74 -1.08
CA LEU A 25 -1.23 -16.76 -2.46
C LEU A 25 -1.05 -18.18 -3.02
N ILE A 26 -1.20 -19.19 -2.17
CA ILE A 26 -1.15 -20.64 -2.51
C ILE A 26 -2.48 -21.32 -2.20
N GLY A 27 -3.52 -20.55 -1.92
CA GLY A 27 -4.81 -21.03 -1.49
C GLY A 27 -5.80 -21.25 -2.63
N ARG A 28 -7.05 -21.55 -2.23
CA ARG A 28 -8.14 -21.84 -3.17
C ARG A 28 -8.43 -20.69 -4.12
N ASP A 29 -8.48 -19.44 -3.61
CA ASP A 29 -8.90 -18.29 -4.41
C ASP A 29 -7.81 -17.86 -5.40
N ALA A 30 -6.52 -18.19 -5.15
CA ALA A 30 -5.47 -18.07 -6.15
C ALA A 30 -5.74 -18.93 -7.40
N ALA A 31 -6.12 -20.20 -7.20
CA ALA A 31 -6.46 -21.10 -8.30
C ALA A 31 -7.75 -20.66 -9.02
N LEU A 32 -8.73 -20.12 -8.30
CA LEU A 32 -9.96 -19.57 -8.89
C LEU A 32 -9.67 -18.34 -9.75
N ALA A 33 -8.80 -17.42 -9.32
CA ALA A 33 -8.42 -16.25 -10.09
C ALA A 33 -7.77 -16.65 -11.44
N GLU A 34 -6.95 -17.69 -11.44
CA GLU A 34 -6.37 -18.24 -12.67
C GLU A 34 -7.42 -18.90 -13.57
N ALA A 35 -8.27 -19.76 -12.99
CA ALA A 35 -9.33 -20.45 -13.74
C ALA A 35 -10.34 -19.49 -14.37
N ASN A 36 -10.61 -18.36 -13.72
CA ASN A 36 -11.53 -17.32 -14.20
C ASN A 36 -10.86 -16.29 -15.15
N GLY A 37 -9.58 -16.45 -15.45
CA GLY A 37 -8.84 -15.58 -16.38
C GLY A 37 -8.62 -14.15 -15.89
N ILE A 38 -8.75 -13.89 -14.57
CA ILE A 38 -8.50 -12.56 -13.99
C ILE A 38 -7.06 -12.38 -13.51
N ALA A 39 -6.30 -13.46 -13.39
CA ALA A 39 -4.88 -13.41 -13.08
C ALA A 39 -4.08 -12.90 -14.29
N ALA A 40 -3.25 -11.87 -14.10
CA ALA A 40 -2.46 -11.23 -15.15
C ALA A 40 -3.30 -10.78 -16.38
N ALA A 41 -4.55 -10.43 -16.17
CA ALA A 41 -5.48 -9.97 -17.21
C ALA A 41 -5.18 -8.53 -17.64
N GLU A 42 -5.79 -8.11 -18.76
CA GLU A 42 -5.71 -6.73 -19.23
C GLU A 42 -6.61 -5.83 -18.38
N TRP A 43 -6.03 -4.75 -17.86
CA TRP A 43 -6.72 -3.77 -17.02
C TRP A 43 -7.28 -2.62 -17.84
N TYR A 44 -8.40 -2.07 -17.39
CA TYR A 44 -8.92 -0.82 -17.96
C TYR A 44 -7.89 0.29 -17.83
N SER A 45 -7.74 1.08 -18.89
CA SER A 45 -6.86 2.26 -18.92
C SER A 45 -7.60 3.43 -19.52
N CYS A 46 -7.61 4.58 -18.84
CA CYS A 46 -8.22 5.81 -19.35
C CYS A 46 -7.57 6.23 -20.66
N PRO A 47 -8.37 6.68 -21.66
CA PRO A 47 -7.83 7.14 -22.92
C PRO A 47 -7.00 8.43 -22.71
N ILE A 48 -5.73 8.37 -23.10
CA ILE A 48 -4.81 9.52 -23.08
C ILE A 48 -3.98 9.51 -24.37
N PRO A 49 -3.80 10.66 -25.05
CA PRO A 49 -2.97 10.73 -26.23
C PRO A 49 -1.53 10.27 -25.95
N ARG A 50 -0.99 9.36 -26.74
CA ARG A 50 0.38 8.80 -26.56
C ARG A 50 1.46 9.87 -26.39
N LYS A 51 1.36 11.00 -27.10
CA LYS A 51 2.31 12.11 -26.98
C LYS A 51 2.24 12.74 -25.59
N GLN A 52 1.03 12.96 -25.06
CA GLN A 52 0.81 13.53 -23.72
C GLN A 52 1.30 12.56 -22.63
N LEU A 53 0.97 11.27 -22.72
CA LEU A 53 1.46 10.27 -21.77
C LEU A 53 2.99 10.21 -21.75
N LYS A 54 3.63 10.22 -22.93
CA LYS A 54 5.10 10.22 -23.05
C LYS A 54 5.74 11.45 -22.38
N GLU A 55 5.10 12.62 -22.45
CA GLU A 55 5.56 13.82 -21.75
C GLU A 55 5.40 13.70 -20.22
N LEU A 56 4.30 13.12 -19.75
CA LEU A 56 4.06 12.89 -18.31
C LEU A 56 5.03 11.86 -17.71
N MET A 57 5.45 10.87 -18.50
CA MET A 57 6.42 9.84 -18.09
C MET A 57 7.87 10.34 -18.08
N LYS A 58 8.15 11.58 -18.46
CA LYS A 58 9.51 12.12 -18.42
C LYS A 58 10.00 12.25 -16.99
N ARG A 59 11.07 11.53 -16.69
CA ARG A 59 11.76 11.59 -15.39
C ARG A 59 12.67 12.80 -15.30
N SER A 60 12.80 13.34 -14.10
CA SER A 60 13.70 14.46 -13.79
C SER A 60 14.29 14.29 -12.39
N ASP A 61 15.57 14.60 -12.20
CA ASP A 61 16.20 14.54 -10.87
C ASP A 61 15.80 15.72 -9.98
N GLY A 62 15.53 16.89 -10.57
CA GLY A 62 15.32 18.14 -9.83
C GLY A 62 14.24 18.09 -8.75
N PRO A 63 12.98 17.72 -9.07
CA PRO A 63 11.91 17.63 -8.08
C PRO A 63 12.24 16.67 -6.94
N ALA A 64 12.73 15.46 -7.25
CA ALA A 64 13.04 14.46 -6.25
C ALA A 64 14.26 14.81 -5.40
N LEU A 65 15.29 15.46 -5.96
CA LEU A 65 16.44 15.98 -5.20
C LEU A 65 15.99 17.05 -4.22
N ARG A 66 15.18 18.02 -4.66
CA ARG A 66 14.63 19.07 -3.78
C ARG A 66 13.85 18.45 -2.62
N ASP A 67 12.89 17.58 -2.93
CA ASP A 67 11.98 17.03 -1.92
C ASP A 67 12.70 16.06 -0.98
N THR A 68 13.69 15.32 -1.47
CA THR A 68 14.56 14.48 -0.64
C THR A 68 15.48 15.32 0.24
N ALA A 69 16.05 16.41 -0.28
CA ALA A 69 16.90 17.32 0.51
C ALA A 69 16.10 17.97 1.66
N ILE A 70 14.88 18.44 1.40
CA ILE A 70 13.99 18.99 2.43
C ILE A 70 13.67 17.91 3.48
N TRP A 71 13.33 16.70 3.05
CA TRP A 71 13.02 15.58 3.94
C TRP A 71 14.21 15.19 4.82
N VAL A 72 15.42 15.08 4.24
CA VAL A 72 16.65 14.76 4.98
C VAL A 72 17.00 15.90 5.95
N ALA A 73 16.90 17.16 5.53
CA ALA A 73 17.14 18.31 6.41
C ALA A 73 16.17 18.31 7.60
N ALA A 74 14.89 18.05 7.37
CA ALA A 74 13.89 17.94 8.43
C ALA A 74 14.17 16.76 9.39
N LEU A 75 14.61 15.60 8.87
CA LEU A 75 15.05 14.45 9.68
C LEU A 75 16.24 14.84 10.56
N VAL A 76 17.27 15.45 9.99
CA VAL A 76 18.49 15.86 10.72
C VAL A 76 18.15 16.89 11.80
N LEU A 77 17.38 17.92 11.46
CA LEU A 77 17.00 18.99 12.41
C LEU A 77 16.12 18.45 13.55
N SER A 78 15.17 17.58 13.24
CA SER A 78 14.32 16.97 14.29
C SER A 78 15.11 15.97 15.15
N ALA A 79 16.03 15.19 14.58
CA ALA A 79 16.93 14.33 15.35
C ALA A 79 17.84 15.17 16.26
N ALA A 80 18.47 16.23 15.74
CA ALA A 80 19.33 17.13 16.51
C ALA A 80 18.57 17.79 17.67
N GLY A 81 17.35 18.28 17.43
CA GLY A 81 16.47 18.81 18.49
C GLY A 81 16.12 17.75 19.54
N GLY A 82 15.75 16.54 19.11
CA GLY A 82 15.46 15.44 20.02
C GLY A 82 16.66 15.03 20.89
N ILE A 83 17.86 15.02 20.30
CA ILE A 83 19.11 14.74 21.03
C ILE A 83 19.44 15.88 22.00
N HIS A 84 19.37 17.13 21.56
CA HIS A 84 19.67 18.30 22.38
C HIS A 84 18.79 18.39 23.63
N PHE A 85 17.49 18.08 23.49
CA PHE A 85 16.54 18.12 24.59
C PHE A 85 16.33 16.75 25.28
N TRP A 86 17.19 15.75 24.98
CA TRP A 86 17.07 14.41 25.55
C TRP A 86 17.03 14.45 27.08
N GLY A 87 16.13 13.70 27.67
CA GLY A 87 15.89 13.70 29.12
C GLY A 87 14.88 14.76 29.60
N SER A 88 14.34 15.60 28.69
CA SER A 88 13.29 16.55 28.99
C SER A 88 12.05 16.34 28.11
N TRP A 89 10.89 16.85 28.53
CA TRP A 89 9.66 16.81 27.72
C TRP A 89 9.77 17.57 26.39
N TRP A 90 10.72 18.50 26.26
CA TRP A 90 10.98 19.21 24.99
C TRP A 90 11.51 18.30 23.89
N ALA A 91 12.05 17.14 24.21
CA ALA A 91 12.45 16.16 23.18
C ALA A 91 11.25 15.55 22.43
N VAL A 92 10.07 15.48 23.08
CA VAL A 92 8.88 14.80 22.53
C VAL A 92 8.44 15.36 21.17
N PRO A 93 8.22 16.68 20.98
CA PRO A 93 7.79 17.20 19.69
C PRO A 93 8.81 16.94 18.57
N PHE A 94 10.09 16.98 18.87
CA PHE A 94 11.16 16.68 17.89
C PHE A 94 11.11 15.20 17.48
N PHE A 95 11.00 14.27 18.43
CA PHE A 95 10.89 12.84 18.12
C PHE A 95 9.57 12.51 17.42
N LEU A 96 8.46 13.19 17.69
CA LEU A 96 7.22 13.00 16.93
C LEU A 96 7.41 13.39 15.47
N VAL A 97 8.02 14.54 15.18
CA VAL A 97 8.32 14.95 13.80
C VAL A 97 9.31 13.98 13.16
N TYR A 98 10.40 13.63 13.86
CA TYR A 98 11.37 12.65 13.39
C TYR A 98 10.72 11.32 13.05
N GLY A 99 9.88 10.81 13.94
CA GLY A 99 9.18 9.54 13.77
C GLY A 99 8.28 9.54 12.54
N VAL A 100 7.49 10.59 12.33
CA VAL A 100 6.63 10.73 11.14
C VAL A 100 7.45 10.75 9.84
N LEU A 101 8.55 11.51 9.84
CA LEU A 101 9.43 11.58 8.68
C LEU A 101 10.14 10.24 8.41
N TYR A 102 10.54 9.55 9.47
CA TYR A 102 11.24 8.27 9.42
C TYR A 102 10.26 7.11 9.14
N GLY A 103 9.23 6.92 9.97
CA GLY A 103 8.38 5.75 9.97
C GLY A 103 7.20 5.80 9.00
N SER A 104 6.80 7.00 8.56
CA SER A 104 5.65 7.15 7.65
C SER A 104 6.01 7.77 6.33
N SER A 105 6.71 8.91 6.33
CA SER A 105 7.00 9.62 5.08
C SER A 105 7.98 8.86 4.18
N SER A 106 8.85 8.01 4.74
CA SER A 106 9.70 7.11 3.95
C SER A 106 8.93 6.04 3.18
N ASP A 107 7.69 5.72 3.56
CA ASP A 107 6.85 4.76 2.84
C ASP A 107 6.58 5.18 1.39
N SER A 108 6.15 6.42 1.17
CA SER A 108 5.91 6.94 -0.18
C SER A 108 7.20 7.12 -1.01
N ARG A 109 8.33 7.39 -0.34
CA ARG A 109 9.64 7.46 -0.97
C ARG A 109 10.14 6.09 -1.39
N TRP A 110 9.97 5.11 -0.52
CA TRP A 110 10.19 3.70 -0.83
C TRP A 110 9.36 3.28 -2.05
N HIS A 111 8.06 3.56 -2.02
CA HIS A 111 7.09 3.20 -3.05
C HIS A 111 7.55 3.71 -4.44
N GLU A 112 7.73 5.02 -4.57
CA GLU A 112 8.08 5.67 -5.83
C GLU A 112 9.49 5.32 -6.32
N ALA A 113 10.46 5.24 -5.38
CA ALA A 113 11.82 4.82 -5.72
C ALA A 113 11.87 3.33 -6.13
N GLY A 114 10.97 2.49 -5.60
CA GLY A 114 10.79 1.10 -5.99
C GLY A 114 10.40 0.93 -7.46
N HIS A 115 9.56 1.81 -7.99
CA HIS A 115 9.23 1.90 -9.42
C HIS A 115 10.39 2.43 -10.28
N GLY A 116 11.41 3.03 -9.66
CA GLY A 116 12.52 3.67 -10.35
C GLY A 116 12.12 4.92 -11.12
N THR A 117 11.07 5.61 -10.68
CA THR A 117 10.45 6.77 -11.36
C THR A 117 10.75 8.10 -10.68
N ALA A 118 11.12 8.09 -9.38
CA ALA A 118 11.43 9.30 -8.61
C ALA A 118 12.53 10.14 -9.27
N PHE A 119 13.62 9.49 -9.67
CA PHE A 119 14.77 10.12 -10.31
C PHE A 119 14.96 9.63 -11.74
N LYS A 120 15.51 10.50 -12.60
CA LYS A 120 16.04 10.10 -13.91
C LYS A 120 17.31 9.27 -13.74
N THR A 121 18.17 9.64 -12.80
CA THR A 121 19.42 8.96 -12.48
C THR A 121 19.15 7.69 -11.67
N ARG A 122 19.42 6.54 -12.25
CA ARG A 122 18.96 5.23 -11.75
C ARG A 122 19.44 4.91 -10.33
N TRP A 123 20.74 5.09 -10.04
CA TRP A 123 21.30 4.74 -8.73
C TRP A 123 20.68 5.55 -7.57
N MET A 124 20.17 6.78 -7.83
CA MET A 124 19.49 7.58 -6.81
C MET A 124 18.19 6.93 -6.35
N ASN A 125 17.44 6.31 -7.27
CA ASN A 125 16.26 5.51 -6.90
C ASN A 125 16.67 4.36 -5.99
N ASP A 126 17.74 3.62 -6.35
CA ASP A 126 18.17 2.46 -5.57
C ASP A 126 18.61 2.87 -4.16
N VAL A 127 19.42 3.93 -4.02
CA VAL A 127 19.86 4.43 -2.70
C VAL A 127 18.67 4.83 -1.86
N LEU A 128 17.75 5.66 -2.38
CA LEU A 128 16.57 6.09 -1.64
C LEU A 128 15.68 4.88 -1.28
N TYR A 129 15.51 3.94 -2.20
CA TYR A 129 14.73 2.74 -1.99
C TYR A 129 15.25 1.91 -0.81
N TYR A 130 16.55 1.59 -0.79
CA TYR A 130 17.13 0.78 0.28
C TYR A 130 17.11 1.48 1.63
N VAL A 131 17.40 2.79 1.68
CA VAL A 131 17.33 3.58 2.91
C VAL A 131 15.90 3.63 3.43
N ALA A 132 14.94 3.99 2.61
CA ALA A 132 13.54 4.06 2.99
C ALA A 132 12.97 2.69 3.37
N SER A 133 13.36 1.61 2.68
CA SER A 133 12.99 0.22 3.03
C SER A 133 13.40 -0.12 4.47
N PHE A 134 14.65 0.20 4.84
CA PHE A 134 15.13 -0.01 6.20
C PHE A 134 14.31 0.80 7.23
N MET A 135 14.05 2.07 6.94
CA MET A 135 13.33 2.97 7.84
C MET A 135 11.90 2.50 8.14
N ILE A 136 11.23 1.85 7.20
CA ILE A 136 9.86 1.32 7.38
C ILE A 136 9.83 -0.19 7.66
N LEU A 137 10.97 -0.79 7.97
CA LEU A 137 11.11 -2.21 8.27
C LEU A 137 10.62 -3.14 7.14
N ARG A 138 10.84 -2.76 5.89
CA ARG A 138 10.53 -3.59 4.72
C ARG A 138 11.81 -4.19 4.15
N GLU A 139 11.82 -5.50 3.93
CA GLU A 139 12.91 -6.14 3.19
C GLU A 139 12.79 -5.75 1.70
N PRO A 140 13.80 -5.05 1.11
CA PRO A 140 13.63 -4.40 -0.20
C PRO A 140 13.38 -5.38 -1.36
N THR A 141 13.93 -6.59 -1.33
CA THR A 141 13.73 -7.56 -2.42
C THR A 141 12.34 -8.17 -2.35
N VAL A 142 11.90 -8.59 -1.15
CA VAL A 142 10.53 -9.10 -0.94
C VAL A 142 9.52 -8.07 -1.43
N TRP A 143 9.66 -6.81 -0.96
CA TRP A 143 8.68 -5.78 -1.25
C TRP A 143 8.74 -5.24 -2.68
N ARG A 144 9.87 -5.31 -3.37
CA ARG A 144 9.94 -4.98 -4.80
C ARG A 144 9.11 -5.95 -5.64
N TRP A 145 9.22 -7.24 -5.37
CA TRP A 145 8.47 -8.26 -6.09
C TRP A 145 7.01 -8.35 -5.66
N SER A 146 6.73 -8.19 -4.36
CA SER A 146 5.38 -8.06 -3.82
C SER A 146 4.65 -6.90 -4.49
N HIS A 147 5.27 -5.71 -4.52
CA HIS A 147 4.68 -4.50 -5.09
C HIS A 147 4.51 -4.56 -6.61
N THR A 148 5.46 -5.18 -7.31
CA THR A 148 5.29 -5.46 -8.74
C THR A 148 4.07 -6.35 -8.99
N ARG A 149 3.87 -7.38 -8.16
CA ARG A 149 2.69 -8.25 -8.26
C ARG A 149 1.41 -7.54 -7.86
N HIS A 150 1.45 -6.68 -6.85
CA HIS A 150 0.31 -5.83 -6.48
C HIS A 150 -0.17 -4.97 -7.66
N HIS A 151 0.73 -4.34 -8.42
CA HIS A 151 0.36 -3.60 -9.63
C HIS A 151 -0.17 -4.46 -10.78
N THR A 152 0.21 -5.72 -10.84
CA THR A 152 -0.28 -6.66 -11.87
C THR A 152 -1.65 -7.24 -11.50
N ASP A 153 -1.85 -7.53 -10.22
CA ASP A 153 -3.02 -8.24 -9.69
C ASP A 153 -3.70 -7.42 -8.56
N THR A 154 -3.81 -6.10 -8.70
CA THR A 154 -4.30 -5.18 -7.65
C THR A 154 -5.64 -5.62 -7.07
N ILE A 155 -5.66 -5.95 -5.76
CA ILE A 155 -6.87 -6.38 -5.01
C ILE A 155 -7.56 -7.61 -5.65
N ILE A 156 -6.80 -8.45 -6.36
CA ILE A 156 -7.26 -9.79 -6.78
C ILE A 156 -6.99 -10.76 -5.63
N VAL A 157 -8.05 -11.32 -5.05
CA VAL A 157 -7.97 -12.19 -3.87
C VAL A 157 -7.17 -13.47 -4.19
N GLY A 158 -6.25 -13.83 -3.30
CA GLY A 158 -5.33 -14.95 -3.50
C GLY A 158 -4.17 -14.66 -4.47
N ARG A 159 -4.12 -13.48 -5.09
CA ARG A 159 -3.06 -13.09 -6.04
C ARG A 159 -2.25 -11.88 -5.57
N ASP A 160 -2.92 -10.87 -5.01
CA ASP A 160 -2.30 -9.66 -4.51
C ASP A 160 -1.70 -9.90 -3.11
N PRO A 161 -0.37 -9.80 -2.94
CA PRO A 161 0.29 -9.97 -1.64
C PRO A 161 0.11 -8.76 -0.70
N GLU A 162 -0.45 -7.64 -1.17
CA GLU A 162 -0.50 -6.37 -0.43
C GLU A 162 -1.92 -5.96 0.00
N ILE A 163 -2.90 -6.87 0.01
CA ILE A 163 -4.24 -6.59 0.52
C ILE A 163 -4.19 -6.27 2.01
N ALA A 164 -4.23 -4.97 2.34
CA ALA A 164 -4.05 -4.48 3.71
C ALA A 164 -5.24 -4.79 4.64
N VAL A 165 -6.44 -4.91 4.08
CA VAL A 165 -7.69 -5.13 4.83
C VAL A 165 -8.44 -6.33 4.23
N PRO A 166 -8.02 -7.57 4.54
CA PRO A 166 -8.77 -8.78 4.18
C PRO A 166 -10.17 -8.77 4.78
N ARG A 167 -11.11 -9.48 4.19
CA ARG A 167 -12.50 -9.55 4.65
C ARG A 167 -12.86 -10.94 5.21
N PRO A 168 -13.41 -11.03 6.43
CA PRO A 168 -13.72 -9.92 7.35
C PRO A 168 -12.47 -9.24 7.91
N PRO A 169 -12.52 -7.91 8.15
CA PRO A 169 -11.39 -7.16 8.67
C PRO A 169 -11.02 -7.56 10.11
N ASP A 170 -9.73 -7.75 10.37
CA ASP A 170 -9.19 -7.86 11.73
C ASP A 170 -8.99 -6.44 12.32
N VAL A 171 -10.05 -5.93 12.97
CA VAL A 171 -10.05 -4.58 13.57
C VAL A 171 -8.97 -4.45 14.65
N VAL A 172 -8.70 -5.52 15.42
CA VAL A 172 -7.65 -5.48 16.44
C VAL A 172 -6.28 -5.34 15.80
N ALA A 173 -6.03 -6.06 14.70
CA ALA A 173 -4.80 -5.90 13.93
C ALA A 173 -4.64 -4.49 13.35
N LEU A 174 -5.72 -3.90 12.84
CA LEU A 174 -5.70 -2.51 12.33
C LEU A 174 -5.36 -1.51 13.44
N LEU A 175 -5.95 -1.65 14.63
CA LEU A 175 -5.65 -0.80 15.78
C LEU A 175 -4.19 -0.97 16.26
N LEU A 176 -3.68 -2.19 16.36
CA LEU A 176 -2.28 -2.44 16.71
C LEU A 176 -1.33 -1.86 15.64
N ASN A 177 -1.74 -1.84 14.38
CA ASN A 177 -0.93 -1.31 13.29
C ASN A 177 -0.97 0.23 13.19
N ILE A 178 -1.79 0.93 13.97
CA ILE A 178 -1.64 2.40 14.12
C ILE A 178 -0.20 2.75 14.55
N PHE A 179 0.40 1.92 15.42
CA PHE A 179 1.80 2.05 15.83
C PHE A 179 2.69 0.97 15.21
N ALA A 180 2.29 0.42 14.07
CA ALA A 180 3.02 -0.65 13.35
C ALA A 180 3.40 -1.87 14.22
N LEU A 181 2.72 -2.13 15.33
CA LEU A 181 3.11 -3.16 16.29
C LEU A 181 3.00 -4.57 15.70
N LYS A 182 1.83 -4.94 15.16
CA LYS A 182 1.62 -6.27 14.56
C LYS A 182 2.52 -6.47 13.33
N SER A 183 2.57 -5.48 12.44
CA SER A 183 3.40 -5.55 11.23
C SER A 183 4.89 -5.64 11.55
N SER A 184 5.40 -4.87 12.51
CA SER A 184 6.83 -4.95 12.93
C SER A 184 7.19 -6.28 13.54
N LEU A 185 6.30 -6.87 14.38
CA LEU A 185 6.53 -8.22 14.93
C LEU A 185 6.56 -9.27 13.82
N MET A 186 5.65 -9.18 12.85
CA MET A 186 5.63 -10.09 11.70
C MET A 186 6.88 -9.92 10.83
N THR A 187 7.31 -8.67 10.60
CA THR A 187 8.54 -8.38 9.85
C THR A 187 9.76 -8.93 10.60
N LEU A 188 9.86 -8.70 11.90
CA LEU A 188 10.98 -9.24 12.69
C LEU A 188 11.04 -10.77 12.61
N LYS A 189 9.89 -11.45 12.75
CA LYS A 189 9.81 -12.90 12.54
C LYS A 189 10.29 -13.30 11.13
N SER A 190 9.88 -12.57 10.11
CA SER A 190 10.32 -12.82 8.72
C SER A 190 11.82 -12.61 8.57
N LEU A 191 12.41 -11.57 9.17
CA LEU A 191 13.87 -11.33 9.14
C LEU A 191 14.66 -12.50 9.72
N PHE A 192 14.20 -13.14 10.81
CA PHE A 192 14.86 -14.35 11.36
C PHE A 192 14.74 -15.53 10.39
N ILE A 193 13.58 -15.76 9.77
CA ILE A 193 13.38 -16.80 8.76
C ILE A 193 14.31 -16.57 7.56
N HIS A 194 14.35 -15.35 7.04
CA HIS A 194 15.18 -14.99 5.89
C HIS A 194 16.68 -15.07 6.25
N ALA A 195 17.11 -14.61 7.40
CA ALA A 195 18.50 -14.70 7.85
C ALA A 195 18.97 -16.16 7.96
N ALA A 196 18.06 -17.09 8.28
CA ALA A 196 18.31 -18.54 8.26
C ALA A 196 18.31 -19.15 6.83
N GLY A 197 18.21 -18.34 5.77
CA GLY A 197 18.23 -18.78 4.37
C GLY A 197 16.93 -19.43 3.90
N ARG A 198 15.77 -19.03 4.45
CA ARG A 198 14.45 -19.55 4.09
C ARG A 198 13.52 -18.43 3.65
N LEU A 199 12.56 -18.73 2.76
CA LEU A 199 11.43 -17.88 2.43
C LEU A 199 10.15 -18.46 3.03
N LYS A 200 9.15 -17.62 3.21
CA LYS A 200 7.78 -18.08 3.45
C LYS A 200 7.19 -18.66 2.16
N ALA A 201 6.25 -19.58 2.26
CA ALA A 201 5.64 -20.24 1.10
C ALA A 201 5.01 -19.22 0.12
N ASP A 202 4.29 -18.23 0.64
CA ASP A 202 3.68 -17.17 -0.16
C ASP A 202 4.72 -16.33 -0.91
N GLU A 203 5.84 -15.98 -0.25
CA GLU A 203 6.93 -15.19 -0.86
C GLU A 203 7.61 -15.93 -2.02
N ALA A 204 7.70 -17.25 -1.93
CA ALA A 204 8.28 -18.09 -3.00
C ALA A 204 7.45 -18.04 -4.29
N THR A 205 6.18 -17.60 -4.25
CA THR A 205 5.31 -17.49 -5.43
C THR A 205 5.62 -16.27 -6.31
N PHE A 206 6.26 -15.25 -5.75
CA PHE A 206 6.54 -14.00 -6.49
C PHE A 206 8.02 -13.59 -6.49
N ILE A 207 8.88 -14.15 -5.62
CA ILE A 207 10.32 -13.83 -5.62
C ILE A 207 11.08 -14.81 -6.52
N PRO A 208 11.69 -14.35 -7.64
CA PRO A 208 12.49 -15.19 -8.49
C PRO A 208 13.65 -15.86 -7.75
N GLU A 209 13.97 -17.08 -8.11
CA GLU A 209 14.99 -17.86 -7.42
C GLU A 209 16.36 -17.16 -7.39
N MET A 210 16.74 -16.51 -8.49
CA MET A 210 17.99 -15.76 -8.61
C MET A 210 18.08 -14.53 -7.72
N GLU A 211 16.95 -14.05 -7.15
CA GLU A 211 16.88 -12.88 -6.27
C GLU A 211 16.90 -13.26 -4.78
N ARG A 212 16.65 -14.52 -4.43
CA ARG A 212 16.44 -14.99 -3.04
C ARG A 212 17.65 -14.76 -2.13
N TRP A 213 18.85 -14.86 -2.65
CA TRP A 213 20.07 -14.61 -1.87
C TRP A 213 20.14 -13.16 -1.34
N LYS A 214 19.56 -12.19 -2.06
CA LYS A 214 19.48 -10.79 -1.62
C LYS A 214 18.61 -10.66 -0.38
N VAL A 215 17.47 -11.36 -0.34
CA VAL A 215 16.59 -11.42 0.83
C VAL A 215 17.34 -11.89 2.06
N TYR A 216 18.11 -12.98 1.91
CA TYR A 216 18.88 -13.54 3.04
C TYR A 216 19.99 -12.60 3.51
N LEU A 217 20.69 -11.96 2.60
CA LEU A 217 21.75 -11.01 2.90
C LEU A 217 21.19 -9.77 3.64
N VAL A 218 20.16 -9.15 3.09
CA VAL A 218 19.57 -7.94 3.68
C VAL A 218 18.98 -8.21 5.05
N ALA A 219 18.30 -9.35 5.23
CA ALA A 219 17.80 -9.73 6.56
C ALA A 219 18.92 -9.84 7.60
N ARG A 220 20.06 -10.42 7.25
CA ARG A 220 21.25 -10.47 8.13
C ARG A 220 21.80 -9.10 8.45
N ILE A 221 21.85 -8.20 7.44
CA ILE A 221 22.30 -6.81 7.62
C ILE A 221 21.35 -6.08 8.58
N TYR A 222 20.03 -6.18 8.40
CA TYR A 222 19.05 -5.53 9.28
C TYR A 222 19.18 -6.04 10.73
N LEU A 223 19.28 -7.34 10.93
CA LEU A 223 19.47 -7.92 12.26
C LEU A 223 20.80 -7.47 12.89
N ALA A 224 21.88 -7.36 12.11
CA ALA A 224 23.17 -6.86 12.59
C ALA A 224 23.08 -5.38 13.01
N ILE A 225 22.37 -4.54 12.24
CA ILE A 225 22.14 -3.13 12.61
C ILE A 225 21.33 -3.05 13.92
N PHE A 226 20.25 -3.83 14.08
CA PHE A 226 19.47 -3.81 15.32
C PHE A 226 20.27 -4.33 16.51
N ALA A 227 21.08 -5.36 16.32
CA ALA A 227 22.01 -5.81 17.36
C ALA A 227 23.00 -4.72 17.79
N ALA A 228 23.58 -3.99 16.81
CA ALA A 228 24.46 -2.86 17.08
C ALA A 228 23.77 -1.72 17.83
N VAL A 229 22.51 -1.42 17.49
CA VAL A 229 21.68 -0.43 18.21
C VAL A 229 21.43 -0.86 19.65
N ILE A 230 21.11 -2.14 19.89
CA ILE A 230 20.92 -2.70 21.26
C ILE A 230 22.22 -2.57 22.06
N VAL A 231 23.35 -2.96 21.47
CA VAL A 231 24.68 -2.81 22.12
C VAL A 231 24.96 -1.34 22.45
N ALA A 232 24.68 -0.42 21.54
CA ALA A 232 24.84 1.02 21.79
C ALA A 232 23.93 1.51 22.93
N CYS A 233 22.67 1.05 23.01
CA CYS A 233 21.78 1.39 24.12
C CYS A 233 22.34 0.91 25.47
N VAL A 234 22.84 -0.32 25.53
CA VAL A 234 23.46 -0.89 26.75
C VAL A 234 24.72 -0.13 27.13
N TRP A 235 25.60 0.12 26.16
CA TRP A 235 26.87 0.84 26.39
C TRP A 235 26.65 2.28 26.87
N MET A 236 25.66 2.97 26.31
CA MET A 236 25.32 4.36 26.69
C MET A 236 24.41 4.44 27.91
N GLY A 237 23.87 3.32 28.43
CA GLY A 237 22.83 3.33 29.47
C GLY A 237 21.60 4.15 29.09
N SER A 238 21.24 4.20 27.78
CA SER A 238 20.20 5.06 27.25
C SER A 238 19.50 4.40 26.07
N ILE A 239 18.18 4.62 25.95
CA ILE A 239 17.40 4.17 24.78
C ILE A 239 17.55 5.11 23.57
N LEU A 240 18.33 6.21 23.66
CA LEU A 240 18.48 7.21 22.61
C LEU A 240 18.91 6.62 21.26
N PRO A 241 19.86 5.65 21.17
CA PRO A 241 20.17 5.01 19.89
C PRO A 241 18.95 4.34 19.25
N ALA A 242 18.13 3.65 20.04
CA ALA A 242 16.91 3.02 19.55
C ALA A 242 15.84 4.06 19.16
N MET A 243 15.76 5.19 19.86
CA MET A 243 14.88 6.31 19.49
C MET A 243 15.22 6.93 18.13
N LEU A 244 16.47 6.80 17.68
CA LEU A 244 16.93 7.26 16.38
C LEU A 244 16.86 6.18 15.30
N VAL A 245 17.00 4.90 15.66
CA VAL A 245 17.02 3.78 14.72
C VAL A 245 16.17 2.62 15.27
N GLY A 246 15.17 2.19 14.51
CA GLY A 246 14.26 1.10 14.84
C GLY A 246 12.95 1.57 15.47
N LEU A 247 12.96 2.18 16.66
CA LEU A 247 11.73 2.68 17.30
C LEU A 247 10.97 3.76 16.49
N PRO A 248 11.60 4.60 15.66
CA PRO A 248 10.85 5.55 14.84
C PRO A 248 9.83 4.90 13.91
N SER A 249 10.09 3.69 13.44
CA SER A 249 9.15 2.90 12.64
C SER A 249 7.86 2.57 13.42
N LEU A 250 7.93 2.51 14.76
CA LEU A 250 6.79 2.25 15.64
C LEU A 250 6.07 3.55 16.01
N TYR A 251 6.75 4.46 16.70
CA TYR A 251 6.10 5.65 17.22
C TYR A 251 5.74 6.68 16.14
N GLY A 252 6.37 6.59 14.94
CA GLY A 252 6.08 7.44 13.79
C GLY A 252 5.30 6.76 12.66
N GLY A 253 4.99 5.45 12.79
CA GLY A 253 4.37 4.65 11.73
C GLY A 253 2.87 4.92 11.50
N PHE A 254 2.21 5.70 12.36
CA PHE A 254 0.75 5.87 12.34
C PHE A 254 0.21 6.51 11.05
N MET A 255 0.97 7.36 10.37
CA MET A 255 0.53 7.94 9.10
C MET A 255 0.67 6.96 7.93
N THR A 256 1.47 5.90 8.04
CA THR A 256 1.51 4.84 7.02
C THR A 256 0.14 4.15 6.91
N ILE A 257 -0.45 3.75 8.04
CA ILE A 257 -1.80 3.17 8.01
C ILE A 257 -2.85 4.24 7.65
N TYR A 258 -2.68 5.47 8.15
CA TYR A 258 -3.58 6.57 7.82
C TYR A 258 -3.64 6.84 6.32
N PHE A 259 -2.52 6.86 5.61
CA PHE A 259 -2.50 7.03 4.16
C PHE A 259 -2.84 5.71 3.44
N GLY A 260 -2.34 4.57 3.91
CA GLY A 260 -2.53 3.26 3.28
C GLY A 260 -4.01 2.86 3.18
N LEU A 261 -4.80 3.08 4.24
CA LEU A 261 -6.24 2.78 4.20
C LEU A 261 -7.00 3.62 3.15
N THR A 262 -6.48 4.79 2.80
CA THR A 262 -7.12 5.63 1.78
C THR A 262 -6.99 5.06 0.38
N GLN A 263 -6.07 4.13 0.14
CA GLN A 263 -5.80 3.58 -1.18
C GLN A 263 -6.92 2.66 -1.67
N HIS A 264 -7.17 1.54 -0.97
CA HIS A 264 -8.03 0.46 -1.43
C HIS A 264 -9.11 0.03 -0.43
N ALA A 265 -8.98 0.40 0.86
CA ALA A 265 -9.82 -0.17 1.91
C ALA A 265 -11.31 0.00 1.65
N GLY A 266 -12.09 -1.08 1.72
CA GLY A 266 -13.53 -1.08 1.56
C GLY A 266 -14.05 -0.96 0.13
N LEU A 267 -13.19 -0.89 -0.89
CA LEU A 267 -13.57 -0.87 -2.32
C LEU A 267 -13.72 -2.29 -2.89
N ALA A 268 -14.09 -2.41 -4.17
CA ALA A 268 -14.30 -3.69 -4.82
C ALA A 268 -13.01 -4.54 -4.86
N GLU A 269 -13.17 -5.86 -4.79
CA GLU A 269 -12.12 -6.85 -5.03
C GLU A 269 -12.42 -7.59 -6.33
N ASP A 270 -11.40 -8.22 -6.94
CA ASP A 270 -11.54 -9.04 -8.15
C ASP A 270 -12.13 -8.29 -9.34
N VAL A 271 -11.74 -7.03 -9.51
CA VAL A 271 -12.14 -6.17 -10.63
C VAL A 271 -10.91 -5.71 -11.41
N LEU A 272 -11.03 -5.62 -12.73
CA LEU A 272 -9.95 -5.25 -13.64
C LEU A 272 -10.01 -3.76 -14.04
N ASP A 273 -10.39 -2.91 -13.11
CA ASP A 273 -10.51 -1.47 -13.30
C ASP A 273 -10.12 -0.72 -12.02
N HIS A 274 -8.98 -0.04 -12.05
CA HIS A 274 -8.47 0.71 -10.90
C HIS A 274 -9.41 1.81 -10.41
N ARG A 275 -10.34 2.29 -11.24
CA ARG A 275 -11.35 3.27 -10.85
C ARG A 275 -12.33 2.74 -9.80
N LEU A 276 -12.41 1.41 -9.64
CA LEU A 276 -13.35 0.71 -8.77
C LEU A 276 -12.73 0.20 -7.48
N ASN A 277 -11.44 -0.13 -7.51
CA ASN A 277 -10.72 -0.69 -6.36
C ASN A 277 -9.68 0.26 -5.74
N THR A 278 -9.57 1.49 -6.26
CA THR A 278 -8.57 2.47 -5.84
C THR A 278 -9.21 3.86 -5.67
N ARG A 279 -8.65 4.71 -4.79
CA ARG A 279 -9.15 6.09 -4.55
C ARG A 279 -8.14 7.15 -4.96
N THR A 280 -8.66 8.27 -5.43
CA THR A 280 -7.95 9.56 -5.48
C THR A 280 -8.57 10.51 -4.45
N ILE A 281 -7.73 11.22 -3.69
CA ILE A 281 -8.14 12.09 -2.59
C ILE A 281 -7.38 13.40 -2.67
N TYR A 282 -8.08 14.53 -2.59
CA TYR A 282 -7.40 15.81 -2.47
C TYR A 282 -6.81 16.00 -1.06
N MET A 283 -5.55 16.36 -1.03
CA MET A 283 -4.80 16.56 0.22
C MET A 283 -4.14 17.94 0.24
N ASN A 284 -3.94 18.48 1.45
CA ASN A 284 -3.18 19.71 1.65
C ASN A 284 -1.70 19.55 1.24
N PRO A 285 -0.95 20.65 1.02
CA PRO A 285 0.43 20.58 0.56
C PRO A 285 1.38 19.79 1.48
N LEU A 286 1.16 19.86 2.82
CA LEU A 286 1.97 19.09 3.78
C LEU A 286 1.75 17.58 3.60
N PHE A 287 0.51 17.13 3.54
CA PHE A 287 0.20 15.71 3.33
C PHE A 287 0.68 15.23 1.96
N ARG A 288 0.53 16.05 0.91
CA ARG A 288 1.09 15.74 -0.43
C ARG A 288 2.61 15.61 -0.41
N PHE A 289 3.31 16.43 0.37
CA PHE A 289 4.77 16.31 0.55
C PHE A 289 5.15 15.05 1.32
N LEU A 290 4.47 14.77 2.44
CA LEU A 290 4.72 13.56 3.23
C LEU A 290 4.42 12.28 2.45
N TYR A 291 3.39 12.31 1.60
CA TYR A 291 2.90 11.18 0.84
C TYR A 291 3.33 11.16 -0.63
N TRP A 292 4.19 12.07 -1.05
CA TRP A 292 4.71 12.19 -2.43
C TRP A 292 3.65 12.06 -3.51
N ASN A 293 2.54 12.78 -3.38
CA ASN A 293 1.40 12.75 -4.30
C ASN A 293 0.76 11.35 -4.51
N MET A 294 1.08 10.34 -3.67
CA MET A 294 0.44 9.01 -3.74
C MET A 294 -1.06 9.06 -3.38
N ASN A 295 -1.58 10.23 -3.01
CA ASN A 295 -3.01 10.51 -2.92
C ASN A 295 -3.74 10.47 -4.28
N TYR A 296 -3.03 10.55 -5.40
CA TYR A 296 -3.50 10.28 -6.76
C TYR A 296 -3.30 8.81 -7.10
N HIS A 297 -3.93 7.92 -6.32
CA HIS A 297 -3.59 6.50 -6.35
C HIS A 297 -4.22 5.74 -7.52
N VAL A 298 -5.40 6.19 -8.01
CA VAL A 298 -6.01 5.68 -9.26
C VAL A 298 -5.06 5.92 -10.44
N GLU A 299 -4.56 7.14 -10.55
CA GLU A 299 -3.63 7.57 -11.58
C GLU A 299 -2.32 6.78 -11.52
N HIS A 300 -1.81 6.58 -10.31
CA HIS A 300 -0.59 5.83 -10.05
C HIS A 300 -0.73 4.35 -10.47
N HIS A 301 -1.80 3.66 -10.07
CA HIS A 301 -2.03 2.28 -10.46
C HIS A 301 -2.24 2.11 -11.96
N MET A 302 -2.98 3.03 -12.58
CA MET A 302 -3.26 2.98 -14.01
C MET A 302 -2.03 3.29 -14.88
N PHE A 303 -1.13 4.17 -14.41
CA PHE A 303 0.07 4.62 -15.11
C PHE A 303 1.30 4.66 -14.19
N PRO A 304 1.77 3.53 -13.66
CA PRO A 304 2.82 3.48 -12.62
C PRO A 304 4.18 4.01 -13.07
N MET A 305 4.37 4.21 -14.38
CA MET A 305 5.59 4.79 -14.94
C MET A 305 5.61 6.31 -14.95
N VAL A 306 4.50 6.97 -14.56
CA VAL A 306 4.42 8.42 -14.41
C VAL A 306 4.98 8.81 -13.05
N PRO A 307 6.05 9.63 -12.97
CA PRO A 307 6.68 9.98 -11.70
C PRO A 307 5.74 10.80 -10.80
N TYR A 308 5.89 10.66 -9.48
CA TYR A 308 5.05 11.30 -8.45
C TYR A 308 4.78 12.80 -8.66
N HIS A 309 5.80 13.53 -9.14
CA HIS A 309 5.68 14.97 -9.40
C HIS A 309 4.80 15.31 -10.60
N ALA A 310 4.52 14.34 -11.47
CA ALA A 310 3.66 14.49 -12.64
C ALA A 310 2.23 13.96 -12.40
N LEU A 311 1.97 13.19 -11.32
CA LEU A 311 0.64 12.66 -11.00
C LEU A 311 -0.47 13.72 -10.96
N PRO A 312 -0.26 14.95 -10.41
CA PRO A 312 -1.29 15.98 -10.47
C PRO A 312 -1.66 16.39 -11.90
N ARG A 313 -0.69 16.40 -12.84
CA ARG A 313 -0.94 16.70 -14.25
C ARG A 313 -1.59 15.52 -14.98
N LEU A 314 -1.26 14.29 -14.58
CA LEU A 314 -1.94 13.09 -15.08
C LEU A 314 -3.39 13.09 -14.64
N HIS A 315 -3.67 13.40 -13.36
CA HIS A 315 -5.04 13.55 -12.86
C HIS A 315 -5.86 14.51 -13.73
N GLU A 316 -5.36 15.72 -13.99
CA GLU A 316 -6.05 16.70 -14.85
C GLU A 316 -6.32 16.18 -16.27
N ALA A 317 -5.48 15.26 -16.75
CA ALA A 317 -5.63 14.69 -18.09
C ALA A 317 -6.68 13.58 -18.20
N ILE A 318 -6.99 12.87 -17.08
CA ILE A 318 -7.88 11.70 -17.08
C ILE A 318 -9.06 11.82 -16.13
N LYS A 319 -9.17 12.88 -15.33
CA LYS A 319 -10.20 13.04 -14.28
C LYS A 319 -11.64 12.92 -14.80
N ASP A 320 -11.90 13.33 -16.04
CA ASP A 320 -13.25 13.28 -16.62
C ASP A 320 -13.71 11.84 -16.94
N ASP A 321 -12.77 10.88 -16.92
CA ASP A 321 -13.03 9.43 -17.07
C ASP A 321 -12.92 8.66 -15.74
N CYS A 322 -12.61 9.34 -14.64
CA CYS A 322 -12.44 8.76 -13.30
C CYS A 322 -13.60 9.14 -12.38
N PRO A 323 -13.88 8.35 -11.35
CA PRO A 323 -14.78 8.76 -10.26
C PRO A 323 -14.29 10.05 -9.63
N GLU A 324 -15.24 10.89 -9.17
CA GLU A 324 -14.91 12.14 -8.51
C GLU A 324 -14.00 11.89 -7.29
N PRO A 325 -12.86 12.62 -7.15
CA PRO A 325 -11.97 12.48 -6.01
C PRO A 325 -12.65 12.89 -4.70
N TYR A 326 -12.24 12.27 -3.59
CA TYR A 326 -12.68 12.76 -2.28
C TYR A 326 -12.08 14.14 -1.99
N PRO A 327 -12.90 15.10 -1.52
CA PRO A 327 -12.45 16.48 -1.31
C PRO A 327 -11.43 16.61 -0.16
N SER A 328 -11.29 15.60 0.69
CA SER A 328 -10.31 15.55 1.78
C SER A 328 -10.15 14.15 2.34
N THR A 329 -9.07 13.91 3.10
CA THR A 329 -8.88 12.68 3.86
C THR A 329 -10.01 12.43 4.86
N ILE A 330 -10.53 13.48 5.50
CA ILE A 330 -11.68 13.36 6.43
C ILE A 330 -12.91 12.84 5.69
N ALA A 331 -13.19 13.35 4.49
CA ALA A 331 -14.32 12.88 3.68
C ALA A 331 -14.15 11.39 3.31
N ALA A 332 -12.94 10.98 2.93
CA ALA A 332 -12.65 9.57 2.65
C ALA A 332 -12.85 8.69 3.91
N TYR A 333 -12.37 9.13 5.08
CA TYR A 333 -12.52 8.36 6.31
C TYR A 333 -13.94 8.26 6.83
N ARG A 334 -14.82 9.22 6.51
CA ARG A 334 -16.27 9.11 6.78
C ARG A 334 -16.94 7.97 6.03
N GLU A 335 -16.34 7.51 4.94
CA GLU A 335 -16.76 6.31 4.19
C GLU A 335 -15.98 5.07 4.64
N ILE A 336 -14.64 5.17 4.75
CA ILE A 336 -13.77 4.03 5.04
C ILE A 336 -14.10 3.36 6.37
N ILE A 337 -14.23 4.14 7.46
CA ILE A 337 -14.46 3.58 8.79
C ILE A 337 -15.79 2.81 8.88
N PRO A 338 -16.95 3.40 8.52
CA PRO A 338 -18.21 2.65 8.52
C PRO A 338 -18.17 1.42 7.62
N THR A 339 -17.51 1.50 6.46
CA THR A 339 -17.37 0.38 5.54
C THR A 339 -16.58 -0.77 6.16
N ILE A 340 -15.41 -0.51 6.75
CA ILE A 340 -14.61 -1.53 7.44
C ILE A 340 -15.42 -2.17 8.57
N LEU A 341 -16.10 -1.37 9.39
CA LEU A 341 -16.94 -1.89 10.49
C LEU A 341 -18.10 -2.75 9.98
N ARG A 342 -18.72 -2.37 8.85
CA ARG A 342 -19.76 -3.15 8.22
C ARG A 342 -19.22 -4.47 7.68
N GLN A 343 -18.06 -4.47 7.06
CA GLN A 343 -17.40 -5.67 6.51
C GLN A 343 -17.07 -6.74 7.57
N VAL A 344 -17.02 -6.39 8.86
CA VAL A 344 -16.88 -7.38 9.95
C VAL A 344 -18.08 -8.33 9.97
N ARG A 345 -19.28 -7.83 9.68
CA ARG A 345 -20.54 -8.62 9.70
C ARG A 345 -20.97 -9.04 8.30
N GLU A 346 -20.67 -8.25 7.31
CA GLU A 346 -21.03 -8.43 5.90
C GLU A 346 -19.76 -8.39 5.04
N PRO A 347 -18.93 -9.47 5.02
CA PRO A 347 -17.64 -9.46 4.31
C PRO A 347 -17.74 -9.17 2.81
N ALA A 348 -18.88 -9.47 2.19
CA ALA A 348 -19.13 -9.19 0.76
C ALA A 348 -19.42 -7.71 0.48
N PHE A 349 -19.72 -6.89 1.51
CA PHE A 349 -20.03 -5.48 1.33
C PHE A 349 -18.78 -4.72 0.83
N HIS A 350 -18.99 -3.83 -0.14
CA HIS A 350 -17.98 -2.86 -0.60
C HIS A 350 -18.67 -1.60 -1.09
N VAL A 351 -17.90 -0.52 -1.15
CA VAL A 351 -18.36 0.75 -1.70
C VAL A 351 -18.45 0.66 -3.22
N ILE A 352 -19.60 0.95 -3.78
CA ILE A 352 -19.81 0.99 -5.23
C ILE A 352 -19.39 2.38 -5.74
N ARG A 353 -18.33 2.39 -6.55
CA ARG A 353 -17.88 3.63 -7.21
C ARG A 353 -18.72 3.90 -8.44
N ARG A 354 -19.25 5.12 -8.56
CA ARG A 354 -19.94 5.55 -9.78
C ARG A 354 -18.93 6.01 -10.81
N LEU A 355 -18.98 5.43 -11.99
CA LEU A 355 -18.19 5.86 -13.12
C LEU A 355 -18.90 7.00 -13.85
N PRO A 356 -18.16 7.89 -14.56
CA PRO A 356 -18.73 9.05 -15.27
C PRO A 356 -19.76 8.68 -16.33
N ASP A 357 -19.64 7.51 -16.95
CA ASP A 357 -20.57 6.97 -17.95
C ASP A 357 -21.87 6.39 -17.34
N GLY A 358 -22.03 6.45 -16.01
CA GLY A 358 -23.18 5.92 -15.29
C GLY A 358 -23.25 4.39 -15.26
N LYS A 359 -22.29 3.68 -15.81
CA LYS A 359 -22.22 2.22 -15.73
C LYS A 359 -21.74 1.81 -14.34
N THR A 360 -22.58 1.06 -13.65
CA THR A 360 -22.19 0.37 -12.43
C THR A 360 -21.62 -0.98 -12.85
N PRO A 361 -20.35 -1.31 -12.51
CA PRO A 361 -19.83 -2.62 -12.85
C PRO A 361 -20.63 -3.69 -12.15
N VAL A 362 -20.90 -4.78 -12.86
CA VAL A 362 -21.43 -5.99 -12.25
C VAL A 362 -20.33 -6.53 -11.33
N PRO A 363 -20.57 -6.67 -10.00
CA PRO A 363 -19.60 -7.29 -9.14
C PRO A 363 -19.30 -8.69 -9.66
N TYR A 364 -18.03 -9.06 -9.76
CA TYR A 364 -17.64 -10.43 -10.01
C TYR A 364 -18.19 -11.30 -8.87
N ASN A 365 -19.12 -12.19 -9.19
CA ASN A 365 -19.82 -12.97 -8.17
C ASN A 365 -18.99 -14.22 -7.86
N HIS A 366 -18.24 -14.24 -6.78
CA HIS A 366 -17.59 -15.43 -6.25
C HIS A 366 -18.67 -16.49 -5.91
N GLY A 367 -18.99 -17.34 -6.84
CA GLY A 367 -20.00 -18.41 -6.65
C GLY A 367 -20.92 -18.67 -7.84
N ALA A 368 -20.99 -17.79 -8.81
CA ALA A 368 -21.59 -18.12 -10.08
C ALA A 368 -20.56 -18.93 -10.89
N ILE A 369 -20.57 -20.24 -10.73
CA ILE A 369 -20.01 -21.16 -11.73
C ILE A 369 -20.81 -20.87 -12.99
N ILE A 370 -20.24 -20.10 -13.92
CA ILE A 370 -20.76 -20.05 -15.28
C ILE A 370 -20.49 -21.45 -15.82
N ASN A 371 -21.53 -22.23 -15.88
CA ASN A 371 -21.50 -23.54 -16.54
C ASN A 371 -21.24 -23.26 -18.03
N PRO A 372 -20.11 -23.67 -18.64
CA PRO A 372 -19.79 -23.34 -20.03
C PRO A 372 -20.64 -24.15 -21.04
N ALA A 373 -21.84 -24.55 -20.66
CA ALA A 373 -22.74 -25.34 -21.45
C ALA A 373 -24.21 -24.81 -21.39
N GLU A 374 -24.42 -23.50 -21.55
CA GLU A 374 -25.68 -22.91 -21.98
C GLU A 374 -25.45 -21.77 -22.99
#